data_09a2cf03bae14c39fc39b5d6e03b8af3
#
_entry.id   09a2cf03bae14c39fc39b5d6e03b8af3
#
_cell.length_a   1.000
_cell.length_b   1.000
_cell.length_c   1.000
_cell.angle_alpha   90.00
_cell.angle_beta   90.00
_cell.angle_gamma   90.00
#
_symmetry.space_group_name_H-M   'P 1'
#
loop_
_entity.id
_entity.type
_entity.pdbx_description
1 polymer ?
#
loop_
_entity_poly.entity_id
_entity_poly.type
_entity_poly.pdbx_seq_one_letter_code
_entity_poly.pdbx_strand_id
1 'polypeptide(L)'
;PFNETASLLEELKRKHRTARARLLETLLEETVLSYDVITKKLHITADVIKAMMQQGVITVEEVRTYRNPVRTQEMGAYTLTLNAMQQKVVDAVIENARTEKKPCLIHGVTGSGKTEVYMELIAEAAGRGKRSIVLIPEIALTYQTVMRFYHRFGDRVSIMNSKLSPGERSDQFERAKKGEIDVMIGPRSALFTPFSNLGYIIIDEEHEGTYKSETIPRYHARETAI
;
A
#
# COMPACT_ATOMS: atom_id res chain seq x y z
N PRO A 1 -9.48 33.54 15.43
CA PRO A 1 -8.81 33.13 14.20
C PRO A 1 -9.67 33.31 12.96
N PHE A 2 -10.92 32.81 12.87
CA PHE A 2 -11.74 32.93 11.64
C PHE A 2 -12.03 34.38 11.24
N ASN A 3 -12.28 35.26 12.20
CA ASN A 3 -12.53 36.71 11.94
C ASN A 3 -11.28 37.45 11.43
N GLU A 4 -10.09 37.05 11.89
CA GLU A 4 -8.82 37.66 11.44
C GLU A 4 -8.50 37.25 10.01
N THR A 5 -8.79 36.01 9.62
CA THR A 5 -8.54 35.48 8.27
C THR A 5 -9.47 36.10 7.24
N ALA A 6 -10.74 36.33 7.59
CA ALA A 6 -11.70 37.03 6.73
C ALA A 6 -11.30 38.49 6.51
N SER A 7 -10.86 39.18 7.55
CA SER A 7 -10.35 40.55 7.46
C SER A 7 -9.10 40.65 6.58
N LEU A 8 -8.19 39.68 6.69
CA LEU A 8 -6.99 39.62 5.85
C LEU A 8 -7.35 39.36 4.37
N LEU A 9 -8.34 38.51 4.09
CA LEU A 9 -8.80 38.25 2.75
C LEU A 9 -9.34 39.52 2.07
N GLU A 10 -10.18 40.30 2.76
CA GLU A 10 -10.69 41.58 2.30
C GLU A 10 -9.56 42.60 2.06
N GLU A 11 -8.56 42.64 2.94
CA GLU A 11 -7.39 43.49 2.76
C GLU A 11 -6.57 43.12 1.51
N LEU A 12 -6.37 41.81 1.25
CA LEU A 12 -5.65 41.31 0.08
C LEU A 12 -6.40 41.66 -1.22
N LYS A 13 -7.74 41.53 -1.21
CA LYS A 13 -8.60 41.95 -2.35
C LYS A 13 -8.51 43.43 -2.59
N ARG A 14 -8.59 44.27 -1.58
CA ARG A 14 -8.47 45.72 -1.69
C ARG A 14 -7.11 46.16 -2.22
N LYS A 15 -6.03 45.47 -1.85
CA LYS A 15 -4.65 45.74 -2.32
C LYS A 15 -4.33 45.07 -3.66
N HIS A 16 -5.31 44.56 -4.40
CA HIS A 16 -5.16 43.87 -5.67
C HIS A 16 -4.14 42.70 -5.67
N ARG A 17 -3.92 42.06 -4.52
CA ARG A 17 -3.04 40.88 -4.40
C ARG A 17 -3.76 39.60 -4.75
N THR A 18 -4.20 39.51 -6.02
CA THR A 18 -5.10 38.44 -6.50
C THR A 18 -4.62 37.03 -6.26
N ALA A 19 -3.32 36.74 -6.43
CA ALA A 19 -2.77 35.39 -6.19
C ALA A 19 -2.84 34.98 -4.74
N ARG A 20 -2.54 35.90 -3.78
CA ARG A 20 -2.63 35.65 -2.35
C ARG A 20 -4.07 35.50 -1.87
N ALA A 21 -4.96 36.35 -2.39
CA ALA A 21 -6.38 36.27 -2.08
C ALA A 21 -6.97 34.94 -2.53
N ARG A 22 -6.66 34.49 -3.75
CA ARG A 22 -7.11 33.21 -4.31
C ARG A 22 -6.62 32.02 -3.45
N LEU A 23 -5.34 32.03 -3.05
CA LEU A 23 -4.80 30.96 -2.20
C LEU A 23 -5.51 30.89 -0.85
N LEU A 24 -5.71 32.06 -0.21
CA LEU A 24 -6.36 32.12 1.09
C LEU A 24 -7.86 31.72 1.00
N GLU A 25 -8.54 32.13 -0.05
CA GLU A 25 -9.94 31.79 -0.34
C GLU A 25 -10.11 30.26 -0.48
N THR A 26 -9.27 29.63 -1.30
CA THR A 26 -9.29 28.17 -1.49
C THR A 26 -8.93 27.42 -0.21
N LEU A 27 -7.99 27.93 0.61
CA LEU A 27 -7.64 27.32 1.90
C LEU A 27 -8.74 27.50 2.97
N LEU A 28 -9.63 28.45 2.82
CA LEU A 28 -10.81 28.58 3.67
C LEU A 28 -11.90 27.55 3.35
N GLU A 29 -11.96 27.13 2.08
CA GLU A 29 -12.86 26.08 1.62
C GLU A 29 -12.27 24.67 1.86
N GLU A 30 -11.00 24.49 1.52
CA GLU A 30 -10.25 23.25 1.71
C GLU A 30 -9.06 23.52 2.66
N THR A 31 -9.15 23.05 3.87
CA THR A 31 -8.18 23.32 4.96
C THR A 31 -6.73 22.95 4.61
N VAL A 32 -6.54 22.01 3.66
CA VAL A 32 -5.23 21.52 3.20
C VAL A 32 -5.21 21.41 1.67
N LEU A 33 -4.22 22.04 1.05
CA LEU A 33 -4.00 21.96 -0.39
C LEU A 33 -2.62 21.38 -0.71
N SER A 34 -2.55 20.49 -1.71
CA SER A 34 -1.25 20.01 -2.17
C SER A 34 -0.51 21.08 -2.96
N TYR A 35 0.83 21.08 -2.88
CA TYR A 35 1.69 22.01 -3.61
C TYR A 35 1.44 21.98 -5.12
N ASP A 36 1.13 20.82 -5.68
CA ASP A 36 0.78 20.65 -7.09
C ASP A 36 -0.54 21.35 -7.48
N VAL A 37 -1.54 21.31 -6.63
CA VAL A 37 -2.81 22.04 -6.84
C VAL A 37 -2.56 23.54 -6.83
N ILE A 38 -1.79 24.01 -5.85
CA ILE A 38 -1.47 25.43 -5.72
C ILE A 38 -0.70 25.96 -6.94
N THR A 39 0.32 25.22 -7.41
CA THR A 39 1.18 25.67 -8.51
C THR A 39 0.58 25.43 -9.90
N LYS A 40 -0.02 24.24 -10.13
CA LYS A 40 -0.50 23.83 -11.46
C LYS A 40 -1.96 24.24 -11.74
N LYS A 41 -2.84 24.18 -10.74
CA LYS A 41 -4.27 24.54 -10.92
C LYS A 41 -4.56 26.00 -10.59
N LEU A 42 -4.03 26.49 -9.46
CA LEU A 42 -4.25 27.87 -9.04
C LEU A 42 -3.25 28.85 -9.66
N HIS A 43 -2.22 28.35 -10.38
CA HIS A 43 -1.16 29.15 -11.01
C HIS A 43 -0.48 30.14 -10.06
N ILE A 44 -0.21 29.68 -8.82
CA ILE A 44 0.44 30.49 -7.79
C ILE A 44 1.93 30.12 -7.73
N THR A 45 2.79 31.13 -7.76
CA THR A 45 4.24 30.94 -7.75
C THR A 45 4.79 30.58 -6.38
N ALA A 46 5.93 29.90 -6.34
CA ALA A 46 6.62 29.55 -5.09
C ALA A 46 6.94 30.77 -4.22
N ASP A 47 7.23 31.93 -4.82
CA ASP A 47 7.52 33.17 -4.09
C ASP A 47 6.30 33.68 -3.30
N VAL A 48 5.10 33.54 -3.85
CA VAL A 48 3.86 33.91 -3.15
C VAL A 48 3.64 33.00 -1.93
N ILE A 49 3.83 31.68 -2.12
CA ILE A 49 3.73 30.70 -1.03
C ILE A 49 4.74 31.04 0.08
N LYS A 50 6.01 31.25 -0.29
CA LYS A 50 7.08 31.59 0.63
C LYS A 50 6.80 32.90 1.40
N ALA A 51 6.29 33.91 0.72
CA ALA A 51 5.94 35.18 1.33
C ALA A 51 4.78 35.05 2.33
N MET A 52 3.77 34.22 2.04
CA MET A 52 2.65 33.97 2.96
C MET A 52 3.07 33.11 4.15
N MET A 53 4.02 32.18 3.96
CA MET A 53 4.66 31.45 5.07
C MET A 53 5.42 32.39 6.02
N GLN A 54 6.25 33.28 5.48
CA GLN A 54 7.02 34.25 6.26
C GLN A 54 6.13 35.21 7.05
N GLN A 55 4.93 35.48 6.55
CA GLN A 55 3.92 36.30 7.22
C GLN A 55 3.10 35.52 8.25
N GLY A 56 3.33 34.22 8.42
CA GLY A 56 2.58 33.35 9.33
C GLY A 56 1.13 33.10 8.94
N VAL A 57 0.76 33.39 7.67
CA VAL A 57 -0.62 33.22 7.17
C VAL A 57 -0.92 31.79 6.82
N ILE A 58 0.09 31.05 6.35
CA ILE A 58 0.00 29.63 6.00
C ILE A 58 1.19 28.88 6.59
N THR A 59 1.00 27.60 6.86
CA THR A 59 2.07 26.63 7.15
C THR A 59 2.24 25.69 5.98
N VAL A 60 3.47 25.31 5.66
CA VAL A 60 3.77 24.25 4.69
C VAL A 60 4.40 23.09 5.43
N GLU A 61 3.75 21.95 5.36
CA GLU A 61 4.26 20.71 5.91
C GLU A 61 4.73 19.80 4.77
N GLU A 62 5.92 19.24 4.91
CA GLU A 62 6.40 18.24 3.97
C GLU A 62 5.77 16.88 4.31
N VAL A 63 4.64 16.59 3.69
CA VAL A 63 3.98 15.29 3.82
C VAL A 63 4.55 14.34 2.77
N ARG A 64 5.26 13.32 3.23
CA ARG A 64 5.78 12.27 2.36
C ARG A 64 4.62 11.43 1.83
N THR A 65 4.22 11.67 0.58
CA THR A 65 3.23 10.88 -0.12
C THR A 65 3.90 9.69 -0.81
N TYR A 66 3.49 8.48 -0.43
CA TYR A 66 3.98 7.26 -1.06
C TYR A 66 3.25 7.02 -2.39
N ARG A 67 4.01 6.64 -3.41
CA ARG A 67 3.45 6.26 -4.70
C ARG A 67 2.76 4.92 -4.55
N ASN A 68 1.45 4.86 -4.79
CA ASN A 68 0.76 3.57 -4.89
C ASN A 68 0.86 3.09 -6.35
N PRO A 69 1.50 1.94 -6.61
CA PRO A 69 1.64 1.41 -7.96
C PRO A 69 0.32 0.95 -8.59
N VAL A 70 -0.73 0.84 -7.79
CA VAL A 70 -2.08 0.48 -8.26
C VAL A 70 -3.00 1.67 -8.12
N ARG A 71 -3.56 2.12 -9.26
CA ARG A 71 -4.65 3.10 -9.27
C ARG A 71 -5.96 2.34 -9.06
N THR A 72 -6.55 2.49 -7.89
CA THR A 72 -7.85 1.90 -7.58
C THR A 72 -8.97 2.75 -8.18
N GLN A 73 -9.80 2.14 -9.04
CA GLN A 73 -11.15 2.64 -9.33
C GLN A 73 -12.08 2.14 -8.22
N GLU A 74 -13.23 2.80 -8.03
CA GLU A 74 -14.23 2.40 -7.03
C GLU A 74 -14.53 0.90 -7.10
N MET A 75 -14.29 0.20 -6.00
CA MET A 75 -14.37 -1.25 -5.95
C MET A 75 -15.59 -1.66 -5.13
N GLY A 76 -16.42 -2.52 -5.72
CA GLY A 76 -17.52 -3.18 -4.99
C GLY A 76 -17.01 -4.11 -3.89
N ALA A 77 -17.84 -4.37 -2.89
CA ALA A 77 -17.50 -5.28 -1.80
C ALA A 77 -17.20 -6.70 -2.33
N TYR A 78 -16.01 -7.21 -2.01
CA TYR A 78 -15.63 -8.58 -2.31
C TYR A 78 -16.05 -9.50 -1.17
N THR A 79 -17.05 -10.35 -1.43
CA THR A 79 -17.49 -11.36 -0.46
C THR A 79 -16.86 -12.70 -0.83
N LEU A 80 -16.00 -13.22 0.04
CA LEU A 80 -15.42 -14.54 -0.11
C LEU A 80 -16.24 -15.55 0.69
N THR A 81 -16.72 -16.61 0.04
CA THR A 81 -17.37 -17.73 0.71
C THR A 81 -16.55 -19.00 0.45
N LEU A 82 -15.92 -19.51 1.49
CA LEU A 82 -15.19 -20.77 1.43
C LEU A 82 -16.18 -21.96 1.44
N ASN A 83 -15.86 -22.98 0.67
CA ASN A 83 -16.53 -24.27 0.82
C ASN A 83 -16.01 -25.03 2.06
N ALA A 84 -16.72 -26.09 2.46
CA ALA A 84 -16.38 -26.84 3.67
C ALA A 84 -14.95 -27.45 3.65
N MET A 85 -14.43 -27.80 2.47
CA MET A 85 -13.09 -28.33 2.32
C MET A 85 -12.03 -27.24 2.47
N GLN A 86 -12.24 -26.09 1.85
CA GLN A 86 -11.37 -24.93 1.97
C GLN A 86 -11.31 -24.45 3.43
N GLN A 87 -12.46 -24.41 4.12
CA GLN A 87 -12.51 -24.04 5.54
C GLN A 87 -11.67 -25.00 6.41
N LYS A 88 -11.78 -26.30 6.18
CA LYS A 88 -10.94 -27.29 6.90
C LYS A 88 -9.45 -27.06 6.69
N VAL A 89 -9.03 -26.66 5.47
CA VAL A 89 -7.62 -26.36 5.19
C VAL A 89 -7.19 -25.10 5.96
N VAL A 90 -8.01 -24.06 5.98
CA VAL A 90 -7.74 -22.83 6.75
C VAL A 90 -7.58 -23.15 8.23
N ASP A 91 -8.53 -23.89 8.81
CA ASP A 91 -8.50 -24.26 10.23
C ASP A 91 -7.25 -25.08 10.58
N ALA A 92 -6.87 -26.04 9.72
CA ALA A 92 -5.67 -26.86 9.91
C ALA A 92 -4.38 -26.04 9.88
N VAL A 93 -4.27 -25.06 8.94
CA VAL A 93 -3.10 -24.18 8.87
C VAL A 93 -3.03 -23.26 10.09
N ILE A 94 -4.15 -22.71 10.54
CA ILE A 94 -4.21 -21.87 11.74
C ILE A 94 -3.80 -22.66 12.97
N GLU A 95 -4.28 -23.89 13.12
CA GLU A 95 -3.93 -24.75 14.26
C GLU A 95 -2.45 -25.12 14.24
N ASN A 96 -1.90 -25.49 13.07
CA ASN A 96 -0.47 -25.76 12.94
C ASN A 96 0.38 -24.52 13.28
N ALA A 97 -0.06 -23.32 12.87
CA ALA A 97 0.65 -22.07 13.19
C ALA A 97 0.68 -21.76 14.70
N ARG A 98 -0.32 -22.25 15.45
CA ARG A 98 -0.40 -22.10 16.91
C ARG A 98 0.44 -23.14 17.65
N THR A 99 0.46 -24.35 17.16
CA THR A 99 1.02 -25.53 17.86
C THR A 99 2.44 -25.85 17.40
N GLU A 100 2.58 -26.30 16.16
CA GLU A 100 3.83 -26.87 15.66
C GLU A 100 4.73 -25.85 14.97
N LYS A 101 4.12 -24.79 14.37
CA LYS A 101 4.82 -23.74 13.61
C LYS A 101 5.67 -24.28 12.44
N LYS A 102 5.22 -25.37 11.83
CA LYS A 102 5.90 -25.99 10.69
C LYS A 102 5.36 -25.42 9.37
N PRO A 103 6.17 -25.43 8.29
CA PRO A 103 5.67 -25.14 6.95
C PRO A 103 4.52 -26.08 6.58
N CYS A 104 3.46 -25.52 5.97
CA CYS A 104 2.31 -26.25 5.47
C CYS A 104 2.30 -26.28 3.95
N LEU A 105 2.12 -27.43 3.32
CA LEU A 105 1.88 -27.55 1.89
C LEU A 105 0.37 -27.64 1.64
N ILE A 106 -0.18 -26.66 0.92
CA ILE A 106 -1.56 -26.69 0.44
C ILE A 106 -1.55 -27.26 -0.98
N HIS A 107 -1.88 -28.53 -1.10
CA HIS A 107 -1.91 -29.23 -2.37
C HIS A 107 -3.32 -29.19 -3.00
N GLY A 108 -3.39 -28.79 -4.27
CA GLY A 108 -4.66 -28.72 -5.02
C GLY A 108 -4.42 -28.39 -6.48
N VAL A 109 -5.31 -28.88 -7.35
CA VAL A 109 -5.26 -28.62 -8.79
C VAL A 109 -5.49 -27.12 -9.09
N THR A 110 -5.13 -26.71 -10.30
CA THR A 110 -5.44 -25.35 -10.78
C THR A 110 -6.95 -25.12 -10.76
N GLY A 111 -7.38 -23.97 -10.24
CA GLY A 111 -8.79 -23.64 -10.09
C GLY A 111 -9.48 -24.23 -8.86
N SER A 112 -8.78 -24.98 -7.99
CA SER A 112 -9.37 -25.52 -6.74
C SER A 112 -9.66 -24.46 -5.67
N GLY A 113 -9.29 -23.21 -5.91
CA GLY A 113 -9.51 -22.11 -4.97
C GLY A 113 -8.43 -21.98 -3.90
N LYS A 114 -7.18 -22.36 -4.20
CA LYS A 114 -6.03 -22.13 -3.30
C LYS A 114 -5.89 -20.65 -2.92
N THR A 115 -6.14 -19.77 -3.89
CA THR A 115 -6.09 -18.31 -3.68
C THR A 115 -7.07 -17.85 -2.61
N GLU A 116 -8.29 -18.38 -2.61
CA GLU A 116 -9.32 -18.08 -1.62
C GLU A 116 -8.88 -18.53 -0.22
N VAL A 117 -8.27 -19.70 -0.12
CA VAL A 117 -7.75 -20.25 1.15
C VAL A 117 -6.68 -19.32 1.72
N TYR A 118 -5.67 -18.97 0.94
CA TYR A 118 -4.62 -18.12 1.50
C TYR A 118 -5.05 -16.66 1.70
N MET A 119 -6.02 -16.15 0.95
CA MET A 119 -6.64 -14.85 1.26
C MET A 119 -7.35 -14.86 2.62
N GLU A 120 -7.98 -15.98 3.00
CA GLU A 120 -8.60 -16.12 4.33
C GLU A 120 -7.55 -16.15 5.43
N LEU A 121 -6.44 -16.89 5.24
CA LEU A 121 -5.31 -16.89 6.18
C LEU A 121 -4.72 -15.50 6.39
N ILE A 122 -4.59 -14.73 5.31
CA ILE A 122 -4.12 -13.35 5.36
C ILE A 122 -5.09 -12.47 6.16
N ALA A 123 -6.40 -12.60 5.92
CA ALA A 123 -7.42 -11.83 6.62
C ALA A 123 -7.41 -12.15 8.12
N GLU A 124 -7.28 -13.40 8.48
CA GLU A 124 -7.16 -13.85 9.87
C GLU A 124 -5.88 -13.28 10.53
N ALA A 125 -4.75 -13.32 9.85
CA ALA A 125 -3.51 -12.70 10.34
C ALA A 125 -3.66 -11.19 10.54
N ALA A 126 -4.25 -10.50 9.56
CA ALA A 126 -4.50 -9.06 9.64
C ALA A 126 -5.43 -8.70 10.81
N GLY A 127 -6.46 -9.51 11.06
CA GLY A 127 -7.35 -9.36 12.22
C GLY A 127 -6.62 -9.47 13.57
N ARG A 128 -5.48 -10.17 13.62
CA ARG A 128 -4.58 -10.26 14.78
C ARG A 128 -3.47 -9.20 14.77
N GLY A 129 -3.53 -8.24 13.87
CA GLY A 129 -2.50 -7.21 13.72
C GLY A 129 -1.19 -7.72 13.12
N LYS A 130 -1.19 -8.89 12.49
CA LYS A 130 -0.03 -9.45 11.81
C LYS A 130 -0.04 -9.16 10.32
N ARG A 131 1.12 -9.23 9.69
CA ARG A 131 1.35 -8.93 8.28
C ARG A 131 1.66 -10.19 7.49
N SER A 132 1.43 -10.15 6.18
CA SER A 132 1.65 -11.32 5.32
C SER A 132 2.45 -10.93 4.07
N ILE A 133 3.32 -11.84 3.65
CA ILE A 133 4.02 -11.77 2.37
C ILE A 133 3.45 -12.87 1.47
N VAL A 134 3.09 -12.51 0.24
CA VAL A 134 2.64 -13.45 -0.77
C VAL A 134 3.61 -13.44 -1.93
N LEU A 135 4.35 -14.52 -2.08
CA LEU A 135 5.25 -14.71 -3.20
C LEU A 135 4.49 -15.34 -4.36
N ILE A 136 4.47 -14.64 -5.49
CA ILE A 136 3.83 -15.09 -6.73
C ILE A 136 4.88 -14.96 -7.85
N PRO A 137 5.05 -15.98 -8.71
CA PRO A 137 5.92 -15.87 -9.87
C PRO A 137 5.56 -14.65 -10.72
N GLU A 138 6.55 -13.93 -11.24
CA GLU A 138 6.31 -12.66 -11.93
C GLU A 138 5.36 -12.81 -13.12
N ILE A 139 5.41 -13.96 -13.79
CA ILE A 139 4.51 -14.30 -14.90
C ILE A 139 3.05 -14.46 -14.45
N ALA A 140 2.82 -14.91 -13.22
CA ALA A 140 1.48 -15.09 -12.64
C ALA A 140 0.98 -13.84 -11.91
N LEU A 141 1.82 -12.83 -11.71
CA LEU A 141 1.48 -11.56 -11.08
C LEU A 141 0.75 -10.65 -12.08
N THR A 142 -0.40 -11.10 -12.55
CA THR A 142 -1.24 -10.37 -13.49
C THR A 142 -2.04 -9.26 -12.82
N TYR A 143 -2.56 -8.32 -13.61
CA TYR A 143 -3.46 -7.29 -13.11
C TYR A 143 -4.67 -7.89 -12.37
N GLN A 144 -5.26 -8.95 -12.92
CA GLN A 144 -6.41 -9.63 -12.30
C GLN A 144 -6.06 -10.22 -10.94
N THR A 145 -4.91 -10.88 -10.81
CA THR A 145 -4.44 -11.43 -9.53
C THR A 145 -4.31 -10.33 -8.50
N VAL A 146 -3.65 -9.23 -8.86
CA VAL A 146 -3.46 -8.08 -8.00
C VAL A 146 -4.78 -7.46 -7.57
N MET A 147 -5.71 -7.26 -8.49
CA MET A 147 -7.01 -6.67 -8.21
C MET A 147 -7.86 -7.52 -7.25
N ARG A 148 -7.74 -8.85 -7.27
CA ARG A 148 -8.41 -9.72 -6.29
C ARG A 148 -7.99 -9.39 -4.85
N PHE A 149 -6.71 -9.12 -4.61
CA PHE A 149 -6.22 -8.70 -3.29
C PHE A 149 -6.70 -7.29 -2.93
N TYR A 150 -6.65 -6.35 -3.88
CA TYR A 150 -7.15 -5.01 -3.64
C TYR A 150 -8.64 -4.97 -3.31
N HIS A 151 -9.46 -5.80 -4.00
CA HIS A 151 -10.89 -5.93 -3.70
C HIS A 151 -11.14 -6.38 -2.26
N ARG A 152 -10.26 -7.19 -1.69
CA ARG A 152 -10.43 -7.71 -0.34
C ARG A 152 -9.80 -6.84 0.75
N PHE A 153 -8.62 -6.30 0.49
CA PHE A 153 -7.79 -5.64 1.50
C PHE A 153 -7.62 -4.13 1.27
N GLY A 154 -8.14 -3.60 0.17
CA GLY A 154 -8.05 -2.17 -0.16
C GLY A 154 -6.60 -1.66 -0.23
N ASP A 155 -6.40 -0.44 0.25
CA ASP A 155 -5.08 0.23 0.23
C ASP A 155 -4.05 -0.38 1.20
N ARG A 156 -4.46 -1.39 1.98
CA ARG A 156 -3.55 -2.14 2.86
C ARG A 156 -2.77 -3.23 2.13
N VAL A 157 -2.89 -3.31 0.81
CA VAL A 157 -2.07 -4.16 -0.08
C VAL A 157 -1.00 -3.31 -0.77
N SER A 158 0.16 -3.88 -0.92
CA SER A 158 1.22 -3.34 -1.77
C SER A 158 1.82 -4.40 -2.67
N ILE A 159 2.47 -3.95 -3.74
CA ILE A 159 3.06 -4.81 -4.76
C ILE A 159 4.53 -4.50 -4.90
N MET A 160 5.33 -5.56 -4.98
CA MET A 160 6.70 -5.52 -5.43
C MET A 160 6.80 -6.20 -6.80
N ASN A 161 7.39 -5.54 -7.79
CA ASN A 161 7.69 -6.13 -9.09
C ASN A 161 8.94 -5.52 -9.73
N SER A 162 9.40 -6.09 -10.84
CA SER A 162 10.61 -5.64 -11.54
C SER A 162 10.44 -4.27 -12.21
N LYS A 163 9.19 -3.84 -12.50
CA LYS A 163 8.86 -2.59 -13.19
C LYS A 163 8.91 -1.37 -12.26
N LEU A 164 8.90 -1.57 -10.94
CA LEU A 164 9.00 -0.47 -9.98
C LEU A 164 10.37 0.17 -10.04
N SER A 165 10.39 1.48 -10.11
CA SER A 165 11.61 2.27 -9.92
C SER A 165 12.19 2.07 -8.51
N PRO A 166 13.50 2.34 -8.29
CA PRO A 166 14.09 2.28 -6.95
C PRO A 166 13.35 3.13 -5.90
N GLY A 167 12.85 4.31 -6.30
CA GLY A 167 12.06 5.17 -5.42
C GLY A 167 10.72 4.55 -5.02
N GLU A 168 9.99 3.97 -5.98
CA GLU A 168 8.73 3.29 -5.69
C GLU A 168 8.92 2.07 -4.78
N ARG A 169 9.98 1.28 -4.99
CA ARG A 169 10.32 0.16 -4.09
C ARG A 169 10.61 0.64 -2.67
N SER A 170 11.38 1.72 -2.54
CA SER A 170 11.67 2.34 -1.25
C SER A 170 10.39 2.81 -0.55
N ASP A 171 9.48 3.43 -1.30
CA ASP A 171 8.19 3.89 -0.77
C ASP A 171 7.37 2.71 -0.23
N GLN A 172 7.32 1.56 -0.94
CA GLN A 172 6.59 0.38 -0.46
C GLN A 172 7.22 -0.23 0.79
N PHE A 173 8.54 -0.25 0.88
CA PHE A 173 9.25 -0.74 2.08
C PHE A 173 9.01 0.18 3.29
N GLU A 174 9.01 1.48 3.10
CA GLU A 174 8.69 2.43 4.19
C GLU A 174 7.23 2.27 4.66
N ARG A 175 6.28 2.08 3.75
CA ARG A 175 4.88 1.78 4.09
C ARG A 175 4.77 0.50 4.92
N ALA A 176 5.49 -0.56 4.50
CA ALA A 176 5.54 -1.82 5.25
C ALA A 176 6.10 -1.63 6.65
N LYS A 177 7.23 -0.92 6.78
CA LYS A 177 7.91 -0.63 8.04
C LYS A 177 7.03 0.19 9.00
N LYS A 178 6.25 1.12 8.48
CA LYS A 178 5.30 1.94 9.25
C LYS A 178 4.00 1.21 9.60
N GLY A 179 3.77 0.01 9.07
CA GLY A 179 2.54 -0.75 9.28
C GLY A 179 1.32 -0.20 8.53
N GLU A 180 1.55 0.57 7.48
CA GLU A 180 0.50 1.14 6.62
C GLU A 180 -0.12 0.09 5.69
N ILE A 181 0.56 -1.04 5.48
CA ILE A 181 0.09 -2.17 4.68
C ILE A 181 0.07 -3.46 5.50
N ASP A 182 -0.86 -4.35 5.18
CA ASP A 182 -1.00 -5.67 5.80
C ASP A 182 -0.41 -6.78 4.91
N VAL A 183 -0.39 -6.54 3.59
CA VAL A 183 -0.02 -7.55 2.61
C VAL A 183 0.98 -6.98 1.60
N MET A 184 2.11 -7.66 1.45
CA MET A 184 3.04 -7.43 0.34
C MET A 184 2.96 -8.59 -0.64
N ILE A 185 2.70 -8.29 -1.91
CA ILE A 185 2.63 -9.28 -2.99
C ILE A 185 3.79 -9.04 -3.95
N GLY A 186 4.43 -10.09 -4.39
CA GLY A 186 5.47 -9.95 -5.41
C GLY A 186 6.27 -11.22 -5.68
N PRO A 187 7.29 -11.13 -6.56
CA PRO A 187 8.20 -12.22 -6.80
C PRO A 187 9.12 -12.44 -5.60
N ARG A 188 10.10 -13.32 -5.74
CA ARG A 188 11.06 -13.67 -4.68
C ARG A 188 11.64 -12.49 -3.88
N SER A 189 11.79 -11.32 -4.52
CA SER A 189 12.32 -10.11 -3.86
C SER A 189 11.38 -9.51 -2.81
N ALA A 190 10.08 -9.79 -2.88
CA ALA A 190 9.11 -9.36 -1.89
C ALA A 190 9.34 -10.00 -0.51
N LEU A 191 10.06 -11.12 -0.45
CA LEU A 191 10.45 -11.79 0.79
C LEU A 191 11.17 -10.86 1.78
N PHE A 192 11.91 -9.89 1.28
CA PHE A 192 12.70 -8.95 2.10
C PHE A 192 11.90 -7.72 2.56
N THR A 193 10.58 -7.77 2.50
CA THR A 193 9.72 -6.70 3.03
C THR A 193 9.91 -6.56 4.54
N PRO A 194 10.23 -5.36 5.04
CA PRO A 194 10.59 -5.15 6.45
C PRO A 194 9.37 -5.04 7.36
N PHE A 195 8.55 -6.08 7.40
CA PHE A 195 7.44 -6.16 8.36
C PHE A 195 7.96 -6.45 9.77
N SER A 196 7.52 -5.67 10.73
CA SER A 196 7.88 -5.86 12.15
C SER A 196 7.08 -6.99 12.82
N ASN A 197 5.91 -7.34 12.29
CA ASN A 197 5.00 -8.34 12.88
C ASN A 197 4.48 -9.30 11.80
N LEU A 198 5.39 -10.11 11.26
CA LEU A 198 5.08 -11.07 10.21
C LEU A 198 4.24 -12.24 10.78
N GLY A 199 3.15 -12.59 10.08
CA GLY A 199 2.27 -13.71 10.40
C GLY A 199 2.46 -14.88 9.46
N TYR A 200 2.33 -14.61 8.15
CA TYR A 200 2.48 -15.64 7.13
C TYR A 200 3.42 -15.22 6.01
N ILE A 201 4.16 -16.20 5.50
CA ILE A 201 4.80 -16.13 4.20
C ILE A 201 4.13 -17.21 3.35
N ILE A 202 3.46 -16.79 2.30
CA ILE A 202 2.73 -17.67 1.37
C ILE A 202 3.52 -17.71 0.07
N ILE A 203 3.78 -18.90 -0.45
CA ILE A 203 4.50 -19.11 -1.70
C ILE A 203 3.55 -19.82 -2.66
N ASP A 204 3.00 -19.09 -3.62
CA ASP A 204 2.13 -19.65 -4.66
C ASP A 204 2.98 -20.30 -5.74
N GLU A 205 2.52 -21.45 -6.30
CA GLU A 205 3.25 -22.25 -7.29
C GLU A 205 4.71 -22.52 -6.83
N GLU A 206 4.88 -23.08 -5.63
CA GLU A 206 6.17 -23.21 -4.91
C GLU A 206 7.25 -23.99 -5.69
N HIS A 207 6.83 -24.78 -6.69
CA HIS A 207 7.70 -25.56 -7.56
C HIS A 207 8.37 -24.72 -8.66
N GLU A 208 7.96 -23.46 -8.84
CA GLU A 208 8.49 -22.60 -9.90
C GLU A 208 9.98 -22.28 -9.69
N GLY A 209 10.80 -22.53 -10.72
CA GLY A 209 12.25 -22.29 -10.69
C GLY A 209 12.64 -20.82 -10.49
N THR A 210 11.70 -19.88 -10.76
CA THR A 210 11.92 -18.44 -10.60
C THR A 210 12.13 -18.01 -9.14
N TYR A 211 11.85 -18.86 -8.18
CA TYR A 211 12.15 -18.60 -6.77
C TYR A 211 13.61 -18.76 -6.40
N LYS A 212 14.41 -19.36 -7.27
CA LYS A 212 15.86 -19.39 -7.13
C LYS A 212 16.49 -18.14 -7.75
N SER A 213 17.34 -17.44 -7.01
CA SER A 213 18.12 -16.31 -7.52
C SER A 213 19.42 -16.82 -8.16
N GLU A 214 19.61 -16.57 -9.44
CA GLU A 214 20.85 -16.87 -10.14
C GLU A 214 21.91 -15.75 -10.01
N THR A 215 21.46 -14.54 -9.63
CA THR A 215 22.32 -13.38 -9.40
C THR A 215 22.72 -13.26 -7.94
N ILE A 216 23.85 -12.62 -7.66
CA ILE A 216 24.34 -12.38 -6.29
C ILE A 216 23.49 -11.27 -5.63
N PRO A 217 23.02 -11.49 -4.38
CA PRO A 217 23.15 -12.69 -3.56
C PRO A 217 22.28 -13.85 -4.08
N ARG A 218 22.89 -15.04 -4.18
CA ARG A 218 22.15 -16.26 -4.57
C ARG A 218 21.38 -16.79 -3.39
N TYR A 219 20.08 -16.98 -3.55
CA TYR A 219 19.18 -17.56 -2.52
C TYR A 219 18.01 -18.28 -3.19
N HIS A 220 17.36 -19.13 -2.44
CA HIS A 220 16.09 -19.73 -2.82
C HIS A 220 15.02 -19.20 -1.88
N ALA A 221 13.97 -18.56 -2.43
CA ALA A 221 12.98 -17.87 -1.62
C ALA A 221 12.28 -18.79 -0.59
N ARG A 222 11.94 -20.03 -0.99
CA ARG A 222 11.35 -21.03 -0.08
C ARG A 222 12.26 -21.33 1.11
N GLU A 223 13.54 -21.61 0.85
CA GLU A 223 14.50 -21.97 1.90
C GLU A 223 14.83 -20.78 2.81
N THR A 224 14.74 -19.57 2.27
CA THR A 224 14.97 -18.35 3.05
C THR A 224 13.73 -17.96 3.88
N ALA A 225 12.54 -18.41 3.48
CA ALA A 225 11.28 -18.15 4.17
C ALA A 225 11.07 -19.04 5.41
N ILE A 226 11.76 -20.20 5.48
CA ILE A 226 11.72 -21.16 6.58
C ILE A 226 12.75 -20.79 7.65
#